data_c5d1d7212e1c0436041ab9160c113826
#
_entry.id   c5d1d7212e1c0436041ab9160c113826
#
_cell.length_a   1.000
_cell.length_b   1.000
_cell.length_c   1.000
_cell.angle_alpha   90.00
_cell.angle_beta   90.00
_cell.angle_gamma   90.00
#
_symmetry.space_group_name_H-M   'P 1'
#
loop_
_entity.id
_entity.type
_entity.pdbx_description
1 polymer ?
#
loop_
_entity_poly.entity_id
_entity_poly.type
_entity_poly.pdbx_seq_one_letter_code
_entity_poly.pdbx_strand_id
1 'polypeptide(L)'
;MILIDGKKQSAELREELKQEVEGLKQKHNKVPGLTVILIGDLAPSQIYVRNKEKSAKQVGLKSEVIKYPDTVDEKTVLNKIEELNKDETVSGILVQLPLPKHINKQHVIETISPHKDVDGLHPMNVGNLSSGYQGSIPCTPLGCYYLLKKIEPNLTGKKAVMIGRSNLNGKAMAQLLLQEDCTVTITHSKTKDLQHECLEADVIVAAVGIPELIKGDWVKKDAIVIDVGINKTENGIVGDVNFEEVSKVAKALTPVPGGVGPMTIACLLKNTIECFKRSLIN
;
A
#
# COMPACT_ATOMS: atom_id res chain seq x y z
N MET A 1 -9.17 12.43 20.80
CA MET A 1 -8.58 11.63 19.71
C MET A 1 -9.05 12.15 18.36
N ILE A 2 -8.15 12.20 17.36
CA ILE A 2 -8.46 12.52 15.96
C ILE A 2 -8.73 11.21 15.21
N LEU A 3 -9.88 11.07 14.57
CA LEU A 3 -10.14 9.93 13.68
C LEU A 3 -9.42 10.18 12.33
N ILE A 4 -8.52 9.26 11.94
CA ILE A 4 -7.79 9.35 10.67
C ILE A 4 -8.66 8.73 9.57
N ASP A 5 -9.53 9.54 8.96
CA ASP A 5 -10.49 9.08 7.95
C ASP A 5 -9.80 8.85 6.59
N GLY A 6 -9.43 7.59 6.34
CA GLY A 6 -8.80 7.20 5.09
C GLY A 6 -9.73 7.24 3.87
N LYS A 7 -11.04 7.11 4.06
CA LYS A 7 -12.00 7.28 2.96
C LYS A 7 -11.97 8.72 2.45
N LYS A 8 -12.01 9.69 3.36
CA LYS A 8 -11.93 11.12 3.03
C LYS A 8 -10.61 11.44 2.36
N GLN A 9 -9.47 11.05 2.96
CA GLN A 9 -8.14 11.31 2.41
C GLN A 9 -7.93 10.65 1.03
N SER A 10 -8.42 9.43 0.84
CA SER A 10 -8.39 8.75 -0.44
C SER A 10 -9.23 9.45 -1.52
N ALA A 11 -10.36 10.05 -1.15
CA ALA A 11 -11.19 10.82 -2.08
C ALA A 11 -10.49 12.13 -2.49
N GLU A 12 -9.89 12.84 -1.53
CA GLU A 12 -9.10 14.05 -1.79
C GLU A 12 -7.92 13.73 -2.72
N LEU A 13 -7.12 12.72 -2.43
CA LEU A 13 -5.99 12.32 -3.27
C LEU A 13 -6.45 11.93 -4.68
N ARG A 14 -7.55 11.20 -4.84
CA ARG A 14 -8.06 10.85 -6.18
C ARG A 14 -8.51 12.06 -6.99
N GLU A 15 -9.05 13.09 -6.35
CA GLU A 15 -9.40 14.32 -7.06
C GLU A 15 -8.15 15.09 -7.52
N GLU A 16 -7.11 15.15 -6.69
CA GLU A 16 -5.80 15.70 -7.08
C GLU A 16 -5.22 14.93 -8.28
N LEU A 17 -5.22 13.59 -8.22
CA LEU A 17 -4.73 12.73 -9.30
C LEU A 17 -5.52 12.89 -10.59
N LYS A 18 -6.84 13.10 -10.51
CA LYS A 18 -7.69 13.34 -11.68
C LYS A 18 -7.29 14.64 -12.40
N GLN A 19 -7.05 15.71 -11.65
CA GLN A 19 -6.57 16.97 -12.20
C GLN A 19 -5.19 16.80 -12.85
N GLU A 20 -4.29 16.04 -12.21
CA GLU A 20 -2.97 15.73 -12.75
C GLU A 20 -3.06 14.95 -14.08
N VAL A 21 -3.92 13.92 -14.16
CA VAL A 21 -4.13 13.15 -15.40
C VAL A 21 -4.69 14.02 -16.52
N GLU A 22 -5.63 14.90 -16.21
CA GLU A 22 -6.18 15.82 -17.23
C GLU A 22 -5.08 16.76 -17.78
N GLY A 23 -4.22 17.29 -16.90
CA GLY A 23 -3.07 18.10 -17.32
C GLY A 23 -2.07 17.31 -18.19
N LEU A 24 -1.78 16.06 -17.82
CA LEU A 24 -0.90 15.18 -18.61
C LEU A 24 -1.51 14.88 -19.99
N LYS A 25 -2.83 14.62 -20.05
CA LYS A 25 -3.55 14.42 -21.31
C LYS A 25 -3.49 15.63 -22.22
N GLN A 26 -3.71 16.80 -21.69
CA GLN A 26 -3.63 18.07 -22.47
C GLN A 26 -2.22 18.30 -23.01
N LYS A 27 -1.18 18.04 -22.20
CA LYS A 27 0.22 18.29 -22.55
C LYS A 27 0.80 17.28 -23.52
N HIS A 28 0.46 15.98 -23.35
CA HIS A 28 1.13 14.88 -24.05
C HIS A 28 0.22 14.13 -25.03
N ASN A 29 -1.08 14.44 -25.07
CA ASN A 29 -2.10 13.70 -25.80
C ASN A 29 -2.10 12.17 -25.49
N LYS A 30 -1.65 11.80 -24.29
CA LYS A 30 -1.57 10.44 -23.77
C LYS A 30 -2.11 10.42 -22.34
N VAL A 31 -2.61 9.29 -21.90
CA VAL A 31 -3.05 9.07 -20.51
C VAL A 31 -2.36 7.84 -19.92
N PRO A 32 -2.11 7.81 -18.60
CA PRO A 32 -1.52 6.63 -17.95
C PRO A 32 -2.41 5.40 -18.13
N GLY A 33 -1.80 4.25 -18.42
CA GLY A 33 -2.45 2.95 -18.56
C GLY A 33 -2.11 2.01 -17.41
N LEU A 34 -3.12 1.44 -16.76
CA LEU A 34 -2.99 0.42 -15.70
C LEU A 34 -3.55 -0.91 -16.19
N THR A 35 -2.72 -1.94 -16.23
CA THR A 35 -3.16 -3.31 -16.50
C THR A 35 -3.09 -4.15 -15.24
N VAL A 36 -4.21 -4.78 -14.89
CA VAL A 36 -4.33 -5.67 -13.72
C VAL A 36 -4.51 -7.10 -14.20
N ILE A 37 -3.64 -8.00 -13.76
CA ILE A 37 -3.78 -9.44 -14.00
C ILE A 37 -4.42 -10.08 -12.76
N LEU A 38 -5.55 -10.76 -12.97
CA LEU A 38 -6.27 -11.52 -11.94
C LEU A 38 -6.25 -13.00 -12.31
N ILE A 39 -5.79 -13.84 -11.40
CA ILE A 39 -5.70 -15.29 -11.58
C ILE A 39 -6.61 -15.98 -10.57
N GLY A 40 -7.52 -16.80 -11.07
CA GLY A 40 -8.53 -17.49 -10.26
C GLY A 40 -9.72 -16.61 -9.87
N ASP A 41 -10.65 -17.22 -9.10
CA ASP A 41 -11.99 -16.66 -8.83
C ASP A 41 -12.22 -16.34 -7.35
N LEU A 42 -11.16 -16.07 -6.59
CA LEU A 42 -11.29 -15.66 -5.19
C LEU A 42 -12.14 -14.39 -5.06
N ALA A 43 -13.30 -14.50 -4.41
CA ALA A 43 -14.26 -13.41 -4.28
C ALA A 43 -13.66 -12.10 -3.70
N PRO A 44 -12.80 -12.11 -2.66
CA PRO A 44 -12.12 -10.91 -2.21
C PRO A 44 -11.26 -10.25 -3.29
N SER A 45 -10.48 -11.04 -4.05
CA SER A 45 -9.62 -10.54 -5.13
C SER A 45 -10.43 -9.88 -6.24
N GLN A 46 -11.56 -10.47 -6.62
CA GLN A 46 -12.46 -9.89 -7.62
C GLN A 46 -13.03 -8.54 -7.18
N ILE A 47 -13.43 -8.41 -5.90
CA ILE A 47 -13.93 -7.16 -5.33
C ILE A 47 -12.83 -6.08 -5.36
N TYR A 48 -11.60 -6.43 -4.94
CA TYR A 48 -10.48 -5.51 -4.96
C TYR A 48 -10.13 -5.04 -6.38
N VAL A 49 -10.06 -5.95 -7.35
CA VAL A 49 -9.77 -5.63 -8.76
C VAL A 49 -10.85 -4.74 -9.35
N ARG A 50 -12.14 -5.04 -9.11
CA ARG A 50 -13.26 -4.18 -9.55
C ARG A 50 -13.17 -2.76 -8.97
N ASN A 51 -12.84 -2.64 -7.69
CA ASN A 51 -12.68 -1.33 -7.05
C ASN A 51 -11.47 -0.56 -7.61
N LYS A 52 -10.35 -1.23 -7.90
CA LYS A 52 -9.17 -0.64 -8.56
C LYS A 52 -9.52 -0.12 -9.95
N GLU A 53 -10.17 -0.95 -10.78
CA GLU A 53 -10.60 -0.58 -12.13
C GLU A 53 -11.57 0.62 -12.11
N LYS A 54 -12.59 0.57 -11.25
CA LYS A 54 -13.53 1.68 -11.08
C LYS A 54 -12.79 2.97 -10.70
N SER A 55 -11.89 2.91 -9.73
CA SER A 55 -11.14 4.07 -9.26
C SER A 55 -10.18 4.61 -10.33
N ALA A 56 -9.52 3.73 -11.10
CA ALA A 56 -8.67 4.12 -12.21
C ALA A 56 -9.45 4.90 -13.29
N LYS A 57 -10.61 4.39 -13.70
CA LYS A 57 -11.50 5.07 -14.65
C LYS A 57 -12.00 6.41 -14.12
N GLN A 58 -12.30 6.53 -12.82
CA GLN A 58 -12.76 7.78 -12.20
C GLN A 58 -11.72 8.91 -12.25
N VAL A 59 -10.43 8.57 -12.15
CA VAL A 59 -9.35 9.56 -12.25
C VAL A 59 -8.84 9.76 -13.68
N GLY A 60 -9.45 9.10 -14.69
CA GLY A 60 -9.12 9.29 -16.09
C GLY A 60 -8.00 8.39 -16.63
N LEU A 61 -7.56 7.37 -15.89
CA LEU A 61 -6.61 6.37 -16.37
C LEU A 61 -7.30 5.43 -17.36
N LYS A 62 -6.54 4.97 -18.38
CA LYS A 62 -6.91 3.77 -19.14
C LYS A 62 -6.69 2.55 -18.22
N SER A 63 -7.69 1.71 -18.07
CA SER A 63 -7.59 0.53 -17.20
C SER A 63 -8.08 -0.71 -17.89
N GLU A 64 -7.28 -1.77 -17.83
CA GLU A 64 -7.58 -3.10 -18.36
C GLU A 64 -7.43 -4.16 -17.30
N VAL A 65 -8.32 -5.16 -17.31
CA VAL A 65 -8.24 -6.32 -16.42
C VAL A 65 -8.15 -7.59 -17.27
N ILE A 66 -7.02 -8.29 -17.15
CA ILE A 66 -6.78 -9.58 -17.79
C ILE A 66 -7.08 -10.67 -16.77
N LYS A 67 -7.97 -11.58 -17.10
CA LYS A 67 -8.38 -12.68 -16.21
C LYS A 67 -7.89 -14.01 -16.74
N TYR A 68 -7.30 -14.78 -15.85
CA TYR A 68 -6.92 -16.16 -16.08
C TYR A 68 -7.63 -17.10 -15.10
N PRO A 69 -7.93 -18.34 -15.50
CA PRO A 69 -8.39 -19.36 -14.57
C PRO A 69 -7.27 -19.70 -13.57
N ASP A 70 -7.63 -20.26 -12.44
CA ASP A 70 -6.68 -20.72 -11.41
C ASP A 70 -5.75 -21.85 -11.89
N THR A 71 -6.08 -22.50 -13.01
CA THR A 71 -5.31 -23.57 -13.67
C THR A 71 -4.28 -23.06 -14.68
N VAL A 72 -4.18 -21.76 -14.93
CA VAL A 72 -3.22 -21.20 -15.90
C VAL A 72 -1.79 -21.55 -15.49
N ASP A 73 -0.96 -21.94 -16.42
CA ASP A 73 0.45 -22.20 -16.17
C ASP A 73 1.26 -20.90 -15.96
N GLU A 74 2.32 -21.00 -15.17
CA GLU A 74 3.18 -19.85 -14.84
C GLU A 74 3.76 -19.21 -16.11
N LYS A 75 4.22 -20.01 -17.07
CA LYS A 75 4.84 -19.51 -18.30
C LYS A 75 3.91 -18.61 -19.10
N THR A 76 2.62 -18.96 -19.19
CA THR A 76 1.60 -18.12 -19.85
C THR A 76 1.48 -16.76 -19.16
N VAL A 77 1.49 -16.73 -17.84
CA VAL A 77 1.44 -15.47 -17.05
C VAL A 77 2.70 -14.63 -17.27
N LEU A 78 3.89 -15.25 -17.20
CA LEU A 78 5.17 -14.55 -17.40
C LEU A 78 5.28 -13.98 -18.81
N ASN A 79 4.92 -14.75 -19.85
CA ASN A 79 4.91 -14.28 -21.24
C ASN A 79 3.99 -13.05 -21.39
N LYS A 80 2.81 -13.08 -20.76
CA LYS A 80 1.90 -11.93 -20.80
C LYS A 80 2.48 -10.69 -20.13
N ILE A 81 3.18 -10.86 -19.00
CA ILE A 81 3.88 -9.75 -18.34
C ILE A 81 4.97 -9.18 -19.26
N GLU A 82 5.73 -10.02 -19.96
CA GLU A 82 6.74 -9.58 -20.92
C GLU A 82 6.15 -8.79 -22.10
N GLU A 83 5.00 -9.21 -22.62
CA GLU A 83 4.26 -8.44 -23.63
C GLU A 83 3.87 -7.05 -23.10
N LEU A 84 3.29 -6.99 -21.89
CA LEU A 84 2.89 -5.75 -21.24
C LEU A 84 4.10 -4.84 -20.91
N ASN A 85 5.25 -5.42 -20.60
CA ASN A 85 6.48 -4.65 -20.38
C ASN A 85 6.91 -3.89 -21.66
N LYS A 86 6.65 -4.46 -22.85
CA LYS A 86 6.99 -3.85 -24.14
C LYS A 86 5.91 -2.91 -24.68
N ASP A 87 4.68 -2.97 -24.15
CA ASP A 87 3.57 -2.13 -24.59
C ASP A 87 3.70 -0.70 -24.01
N GLU A 88 4.00 0.27 -24.87
CA GLU A 88 4.11 1.69 -24.48
C GLU A 88 2.81 2.30 -23.94
N THR A 89 1.66 1.70 -24.23
CA THR A 89 0.38 2.18 -23.70
C THR A 89 0.12 1.75 -22.26
N VAL A 90 0.90 0.79 -21.76
CA VAL A 90 0.84 0.28 -20.38
C VAL A 90 1.91 0.97 -19.54
N SER A 91 1.47 1.82 -18.63
CA SER A 91 2.34 2.55 -17.70
C SER A 91 2.58 1.77 -16.40
N GLY A 92 1.64 0.93 -16.03
CA GLY A 92 1.71 0.14 -14.81
C GLY A 92 1.09 -1.24 -14.94
N ILE A 93 1.75 -2.22 -14.33
CA ILE A 93 1.33 -3.62 -14.28
C ILE A 93 1.13 -4.02 -12.82
N LEU A 94 -0.02 -4.59 -12.54
CA LEU A 94 -0.35 -5.18 -11.23
C LEU A 94 -0.77 -6.62 -11.41
N VAL A 95 -0.15 -7.54 -10.69
CA VAL A 95 -0.64 -8.92 -10.57
C VAL A 95 -1.28 -9.09 -9.20
N GLN A 96 -2.60 -9.33 -9.18
CA GLN A 96 -3.37 -9.38 -7.93
C GLN A 96 -3.00 -10.59 -7.09
N LEU A 97 -2.50 -10.36 -5.89
CA LEU A 97 -2.22 -11.40 -4.90
C LEU A 97 -3.49 -11.77 -4.09
N PRO A 98 -3.59 -12.99 -3.55
CA PRO A 98 -2.63 -14.11 -3.66
C PRO A 98 -2.69 -14.83 -5.02
N LEU A 99 -1.60 -15.52 -5.37
CA LEU A 99 -1.52 -16.37 -6.56
C LEU A 99 -1.83 -17.84 -6.20
N PRO A 100 -2.28 -18.67 -7.17
CA PRO A 100 -2.31 -20.12 -7.04
C PRO A 100 -0.93 -20.68 -6.64
N LYS A 101 -0.90 -21.77 -5.86
CA LYS A 101 0.34 -22.32 -5.27
C LYS A 101 1.39 -22.75 -6.30
N HIS A 102 0.97 -23.12 -7.52
CA HIS A 102 1.87 -23.58 -8.58
C HIS A 102 2.54 -22.43 -9.35
N ILE A 103 2.13 -21.18 -9.11
CA ILE A 103 2.74 -19.98 -9.70
C ILE A 103 3.68 -19.36 -8.67
N ASN A 104 4.95 -19.25 -9.05
CA ASN A 104 5.95 -18.62 -8.18
C ASN A 104 5.77 -17.11 -8.14
N LYS A 105 5.33 -16.61 -6.99
CA LYS A 105 5.12 -15.17 -6.75
C LYS A 105 6.38 -14.35 -7.05
N GLN A 106 7.57 -14.85 -6.70
CA GLN A 106 8.81 -14.11 -6.88
C GLN A 106 9.15 -13.95 -8.36
N HIS A 107 8.99 -15.01 -9.17
CA HIS A 107 9.18 -14.93 -10.61
C HIS A 107 8.23 -13.90 -11.25
N VAL A 108 6.97 -13.92 -10.85
CA VAL A 108 5.98 -12.94 -11.35
C VAL A 108 6.40 -11.51 -11.02
N ILE A 109 6.82 -11.24 -9.77
CA ILE A 109 7.26 -9.90 -9.35
C ILE A 109 8.49 -9.47 -10.14
N GLU A 110 9.49 -10.34 -10.30
CA GLU A 110 10.75 -10.03 -10.98
C GLU A 110 10.62 -9.90 -12.50
N THR A 111 9.59 -10.51 -13.10
CA THR A 111 9.31 -10.37 -14.53
C THR A 111 8.67 -9.02 -14.88
N ILE A 112 7.95 -8.39 -13.94
CA ILE A 112 7.42 -7.04 -14.15
C ILE A 112 8.60 -6.07 -14.25
N SER A 113 8.64 -5.25 -15.31
CA SER A 113 9.64 -4.18 -15.41
C SER A 113 9.57 -3.27 -14.16
N PRO A 114 10.69 -2.98 -13.46
CA PRO A 114 10.68 -2.10 -12.30
C PRO A 114 10.11 -0.71 -12.59
N HIS A 115 10.15 -0.27 -13.86
CA HIS A 115 9.56 0.99 -14.30
C HIS A 115 8.03 0.94 -14.43
N LYS A 116 7.43 -0.28 -14.49
CA LYS A 116 6.00 -0.52 -14.58
C LYS A 116 5.43 -1.25 -13.35
N ASP A 117 6.28 -1.55 -12.36
CA ASP A 117 5.87 -2.13 -11.08
C ASP A 117 5.15 -1.07 -10.24
N VAL A 118 3.84 -1.04 -10.30
CA VAL A 118 3.02 -0.07 -9.56
C VAL A 118 2.71 -0.50 -8.12
N ASP A 119 2.98 -1.75 -7.79
CA ASP A 119 2.83 -2.27 -6.42
C ASP A 119 4.09 -2.06 -5.57
N GLY A 120 5.22 -1.69 -6.23
CA GLY A 120 6.50 -1.38 -5.56
C GLY A 120 7.17 -2.60 -4.94
N LEU A 121 6.93 -3.79 -5.46
CA LEU A 121 7.41 -5.06 -4.90
C LEU A 121 8.67 -5.60 -5.60
N HIS A 122 9.01 -5.08 -6.78
CA HIS A 122 10.20 -5.49 -7.50
C HIS A 122 11.46 -5.19 -6.66
N PRO A 123 12.45 -6.12 -6.59
CA PRO A 123 13.65 -5.94 -5.77
C PRO A 123 14.39 -4.62 -6.03
N MET A 124 14.40 -4.13 -7.27
CA MET A 124 14.98 -2.83 -7.61
C MET A 124 14.24 -1.67 -6.92
N ASN A 125 12.89 -1.66 -6.93
CA ASN A 125 12.11 -0.62 -6.27
C ASN A 125 12.26 -0.68 -4.74
N VAL A 126 12.34 -1.89 -4.17
CA VAL A 126 12.64 -2.08 -2.74
C VAL A 126 14.04 -1.54 -2.40
N GLY A 127 15.04 -1.81 -3.24
CA GLY A 127 16.40 -1.27 -3.10
C GLY A 127 16.43 0.25 -3.21
N ASN A 128 15.73 0.81 -4.20
CA ASN A 128 15.61 2.25 -4.39
C ASN A 128 14.99 2.93 -3.15
N LEU A 129 13.89 2.38 -2.62
CA LEU A 129 13.28 2.91 -1.40
C LEU A 129 14.27 2.88 -0.21
N SER A 130 15.00 1.79 -0.04
CA SER A 130 15.98 1.66 1.06
C SER A 130 17.17 2.62 0.91
N SER A 131 17.54 2.97 -0.32
CA SER A 131 18.70 3.84 -0.63
C SER A 131 18.31 5.30 -0.87
N GLY A 132 17.02 5.66 -0.75
CA GLY A 132 16.55 7.02 -1.00
C GLY A 132 16.47 7.41 -2.47
N TYR A 133 16.52 6.43 -3.40
CA TYR A 133 16.37 6.69 -4.84
C TYR A 133 14.89 6.66 -5.26
N GLN A 134 14.62 7.27 -6.42
CA GLN A 134 13.28 7.25 -6.99
C GLN A 134 12.86 5.84 -7.44
N GLY A 135 11.64 5.46 -7.12
CA GLY A 135 11.04 4.20 -7.49
C GLY A 135 9.57 4.15 -7.07
N SER A 136 8.90 3.08 -7.43
CA SER A 136 7.55 2.82 -6.90
C SER A 136 7.64 2.37 -5.45
N ILE A 137 6.79 2.94 -4.60
CA ILE A 137 6.70 2.60 -3.17
C ILE A 137 5.52 1.65 -2.99
N PRO A 138 5.62 0.60 -2.16
CA PRO A 138 4.48 -0.28 -1.90
C PRO A 138 3.24 0.50 -1.47
N CYS A 139 2.10 0.20 -2.14
CA CYS A 139 0.90 1.04 -2.07
C CYS A 139 0.34 1.23 -0.66
N THR A 140 0.34 0.16 0.17
CA THR A 140 -0.18 0.23 1.54
C THR A 140 0.71 1.06 2.47
N PRO A 141 2.04 0.85 2.53
CA PRO A 141 2.96 1.74 3.25
C PRO A 141 2.87 3.21 2.80
N LEU A 142 2.79 3.45 1.49
CA LEU A 142 2.61 4.80 0.95
C LEU A 142 1.30 5.43 1.45
N GLY A 143 0.22 4.65 1.52
CA GLY A 143 -1.06 5.08 2.09
C GLY A 143 -0.96 5.42 3.58
N CYS A 144 -0.28 4.59 4.37
CA CYS A 144 0.00 4.86 5.78
C CYS A 144 0.80 6.15 5.96
N TYR A 145 1.82 6.35 5.14
CA TYR A 145 2.64 7.54 5.12
C TYR A 145 1.81 8.81 4.85
N TYR A 146 0.95 8.80 3.82
CA TYR A 146 0.04 9.92 3.55
C TYR A 146 -0.86 10.25 4.74
N LEU A 147 -1.47 9.24 5.35
CA LEU A 147 -2.34 9.42 6.51
C LEU A 147 -1.56 10.00 7.70
N LEU A 148 -0.37 9.50 7.96
CA LEU A 148 0.49 9.96 9.05
C LEU A 148 0.91 11.42 8.84
N LYS A 149 1.37 11.79 7.65
CA LYS A 149 1.82 13.14 7.31
C LYS A 149 0.70 14.20 7.38
N LYS A 150 -0.56 13.79 7.18
CA LYS A 150 -1.72 14.68 7.38
C LYS A 150 -1.97 15.03 8.85
N ILE A 151 -1.60 14.13 9.77
CA ILE A 151 -1.77 14.34 11.22
C ILE A 151 -0.53 15.01 11.83
N GLU A 152 0.64 14.60 11.36
CA GLU A 152 1.92 15.05 11.86
C GLU A 152 2.87 15.33 10.68
N PRO A 153 2.88 16.57 10.19
CA PRO A 153 3.73 16.95 9.05
C PRO A 153 5.24 16.82 9.32
N ASN A 154 5.66 16.98 10.58
CA ASN A 154 7.06 16.83 10.98
C ASN A 154 7.24 15.60 11.88
N LEU A 155 7.95 14.59 11.38
CA LEU A 155 8.23 13.34 12.10
C LEU A 155 9.65 13.28 12.65
N THR A 156 10.49 14.29 12.39
CA THR A 156 11.89 14.32 12.81
C THR A 156 12.05 14.08 14.31
N GLY A 157 12.89 13.11 14.65
CA GLY A 157 13.22 12.75 16.03
C GLY A 157 12.16 11.92 16.76
N LYS A 158 11.01 11.61 16.14
CA LYS A 158 9.98 10.76 16.75
C LYS A 158 10.43 9.31 16.83
N LYS A 159 10.05 8.63 17.91
CA LYS A 159 10.18 7.17 18.02
C LYS A 159 9.01 6.51 17.29
N ALA A 160 9.30 5.68 16.30
CA ALA A 160 8.30 4.96 15.53
C ALA A 160 8.48 3.46 15.69
N VAL A 161 7.39 2.76 15.99
CA VAL A 161 7.35 1.30 16.09
C VAL A 161 6.53 0.74 14.93
N MET A 162 7.19 -0.06 14.09
CA MET A 162 6.56 -0.85 13.03
C MET A 162 6.33 -2.27 13.53
N ILE A 163 5.09 -2.66 13.73
CA ILE A 163 4.70 -4.00 14.19
C ILE A 163 4.41 -4.86 12.96
N GLY A 164 5.34 -5.77 12.66
CA GLY A 164 5.36 -6.60 11.46
C GLY A 164 6.56 -6.30 10.56
N ARG A 165 7.10 -7.33 9.89
CA ARG A 165 8.30 -7.23 9.03
C ARG A 165 8.13 -7.85 7.65
N SER A 166 6.92 -7.85 7.12
CA SER A 166 6.68 -8.32 5.76
C SER A 166 7.36 -7.41 4.73
N ASN A 167 7.75 -7.99 3.58
CA ASN A 167 8.29 -7.20 2.47
C ASN A 167 7.22 -6.23 1.91
N LEU A 168 5.95 -6.63 1.98
CA LEU A 168 4.84 -5.85 1.46
C LEU A 168 4.56 -4.58 2.28
N ASN A 169 4.61 -4.67 3.61
CA ASN A 169 4.20 -3.60 4.50
C ASN A 169 5.31 -3.15 5.45
N GLY A 170 5.76 -4.06 6.33
CA GLY A 170 6.59 -3.69 7.48
C GLY A 170 7.93 -3.05 7.10
N LYS A 171 8.68 -3.69 6.22
CA LYS A 171 10.00 -3.17 5.80
C LYS A 171 9.88 -1.85 5.05
N ALA A 172 8.93 -1.76 4.11
CA ALA A 172 8.74 -0.53 3.33
C ALA A 172 8.28 0.63 4.21
N MET A 173 7.35 0.39 5.16
CA MET A 173 6.92 1.44 6.07
C MET A 173 8.06 1.92 6.98
N ALA A 174 8.89 1.01 7.47
CA ALA A 174 10.05 1.37 8.29
C ALA A 174 11.05 2.25 7.52
N GLN A 175 11.27 1.98 6.22
CA GLN A 175 12.12 2.83 5.38
C GLN A 175 11.52 4.24 5.19
N LEU A 176 10.21 4.35 4.99
CA LEU A 176 9.55 5.65 4.88
C LEU A 176 9.66 6.47 6.18
N LEU A 177 9.50 5.82 7.32
CA LEU A 177 9.67 6.48 8.63
C LEU A 177 11.12 6.90 8.87
N LEU A 178 12.09 6.07 8.45
CA LEU A 178 13.51 6.39 8.56
C LEU A 178 13.89 7.59 7.66
N GLN A 179 13.32 7.70 6.46
CA GLN A 179 13.53 8.84 5.56
C GLN A 179 12.94 10.15 6.10
N GLU A 180 12.00 10.07 7.06
CA GLU A 180 11.44 11.21 7.78
C GLU A 180 12.18 11.49 9.11
N ASP A 181 13.40 11.00 9.26
CA ASP A 181 14.26 11.16 10.43
C ASP A 181 13.68 10.60 11.74
N CYS A 182 12.82 9.58 11.65
CA CYS A 182 12.37 8.85 12.83
C CYS A 182 13.44 7.89 13.35
N THR A 183 13.46 7.67 14.67
CA THR A 183 14.09 6.49 15.26
C THR A 183 13.13 5.32 15.14
N VAL A 184 13.46 4.31 14.33
CA VAL A 184 12.53 3.24 13.94
C VAL A 184 12.90 1.91 14.60
N THR A 185 11.97 1.33 15.34
CA THR A 185 12.02 -0.06 15.83
C THR A 185 11.10 -0.94 14.99
N ILE A 186 11.63 -2.01 14.39
CA ILE A 186 10.84 -3.04 13.70
C ILE A 186 10.63 -4.22 14.62
N THR A 187 9.39 -4.53 14.94
CA THR A 187 9.02 -5.66 15.81
C THR A 187 8.37 -6.80 15.03
N HIS A 188 8.37 -7.99 15.60
CA HIS A 188 7.86 -9.20 14.97
C HIS A 188 7.55 -10.29 16.01
N SER A 189 7.06 -11.45 15.60
CA SER A 189 6.66 -12.57 16.48
C SER A 189 7.77 -13.14 17.38
N LYS A 190 9.02 -12.67 17.24
CA LYS A 190 10.16 -13.06 18.10
C LYS A 190 10.66 -11.89 18.95
N THR A 191 10.04 -10.72 18.84
CA THR A 191 10.35 -9.58 19.70
C THR A 191 9.97 -9.92 21.14
N LYS A 192 10.88 -9.66 22.06
CA LYS A 192 10.61 -9.76 23.49
C LYS A 192 9.95 -8.44 23.92
N ASP A 193 8.98 -8.54 24.80
CA ASP A 193 8.32 -7.36 25.40
C ASP A 193 7.82 -6.33 24.37
N LEU A 194 6.94 -6.79 23.47
CA LEU A 194 6.34 -5.93 22.44
C LEU A 194 5.57 -4.75 23.06
N GLN A 195 4.96 -4.94 24.23
CA GLN A 195 4.24 -3.90 24.94
C GLN A 195 5.16 -2.75 25.33
N HIS A 196 6.35 -3.03 25.85
CA HIS A 196 7.34 -2.01 26.21
C HIS A 196 7.77 -1.20 24.98
N GLU A 197 8.04 -1.85 23.86
CA GLU A 197 8.38 -1.17 22.60
C GLU A 197 7.27 -0.20 22.16
N CYS A 198 6.01 -0.62 22.29
CA CYS A 198 4.85 0.22 21.93
C CYS A 198 4.68 1.42 22.88
N LEU A 199 4.92 1.24 24.19
CA LEU A 199 4.80 2.32 25.19
C LEU A 199 5.83 3.45 25.00
N GLU A 200 6.95 3.18 24.36
CA GLU A 200 7.98 4.17 24.03
C GLU A 200 7.70 4.95 22.73
N ALA A 201 6.72 4.49 21.92
CA ALA A 201 6.51 4.99 20.58
C ALA A 201 5.61 6.23 20.51
N ASP A 202 6.06 7.24 19.76
CA ASP A 202 5.23 8.39 19.37
C ASP A 202 4.32 8.03 18.17
N VAL A 203 4.77 7.06 17.34
CA VAL A 203 4.05 6.54 16.19
C VAL A 203 4.06 5.01 16.21
N ILE A 204 2.90 4.40 16.10
CA ILE A 204 2.74 2.94 15.99
C ILE A 204 2.08 2.64 14.65
N VAL A 205 2.67 1.71 13.88
CA VAL A 205 2.06 1.15 12.67
C VAL A 205 1.92 -0.36 12.85
N ALA A 206 0.70 -0.86 12.93
CA ALA A 206 0.41 -2.28 13.14
C ALA A 206 0.01 -2.97 11.83
N ALA A 207 0.75 -4.05 11.44
CA ALA A 207 0.53 -4.81 10.21
C ALA A 207 0.91 -6.29 10.38
N VAL A 208 0.23 -7.00 11.27
CA VAL A 208 0.51 -8.39 11.65
C VAL A 208 -0.61 -9.37 11.34
N GLY A 209 -1.84 -8.89 11.11
CA GLY A 209 -3.01 -9.72 10.84
C GLY A 209 -3.47 -10.51 12.07
N ILE A 210 -3.34 -9.95 13.26
CA ILE A 210 -3.82 -10.52 14.52
C ILE A 210 -4.89 -9.59 15.10
N PRO A 211 -6.15 -10.04 15.20
CA PRO A 211 -7.25 -9.21 15.66
C PRO A 211 -6.97 -8.58 17.01
N GLU A 212 -7.07 -7.25 17.09
CA GLU A 212 -7.02 -6.47 18.33
C GLU A 212 -5.84 -6.79 19.25
N LEU A 213 -4.67 -7.13 18.67
CA LEU A 213 -3.45 -7.43 19.41
C LEU A 213 -3.01 -6.25 20.27
N ILE A 214 -3.07 -5.03 19.74
CA ILE A 214 -2.61 -3.83 20.43
C ILE A 214 -3.72 -3.27 21.28
N LYS A 215 -3.49 -3.23 22.59
CA LYS A 215 -4.43 -2.77 23.62
C LYS A 215 -4.16 -1.33 24.03
N GLY A 216 -5.10 -0.71 24.73
CA GLY A 216 -4.96 0.66 25.21
C GLY A 216 -3.79 0.89 26.16
N ASP A 217 -3.50 -0.09 27.03
CA ASP A 217 -2.37 -0.06 27.97
C ASP A 217 -0.99 -0.31 27.32
N TRP A 218 -0.96 -0.59 26.00
CA TRP A 218 0.27 -0.70 25.21
C TRP A 218 0.64 0.61 24.51
N VAL A 219 -0.25 1.58 24.48
CA VAL A 219 -0.08 2.79 23.67
C VAL A 219 0.33 3.96 24.57
N LYS A 220 1.45 4.60 24.22
CA LYS A 220 1.89 5.84 24.86
C LYS A 220 0.79 6.91 24.71
N LYS A 221 0.55 7.65 25.78
CA LYS A 221 -0.39 8.79 25.72
C LYS A 221 -0.02 9.74 24.58
N ASP A 222 -1.02 10.14 23.82
CA ASP A 222 -0.90 11.05 22.67
C ASP A 222 -0.09 10.48 21.49
N ALA A 223 0.15 9.18 21.42
CA ALA A 223 0.73 8.53 20.24
C ALA A 223 -0.21 8.55 19.04
N ILE A 224 0.35 8.49 17.83
CA ILE A 224 -0.40 8.33 16.58
C ILE A 224 -0.36 6.85 16.19
N VAL A 225 -1.53 6.27 15.92
CA VAL A 225 -1.65 4.83 15.64
C VAL A 225 -2.26 4.61 14.26
N ILE A 226 -1.52 3.92 13.40
CA ILE A 226 -1.95 3.49 12.06
C ILE A 226 -2.19 1.99 12.07
N ASP A 227 -3.42 1.57 11.95
CA ASP A 227 -3.83 0.18 11.88
C ASP A 227 -4.00 -0.27 10.43
N VAL A 228 -3.13 -1.18 9.98
CA VAL A 228 -3.14 -1.77 8.63
C VAL A 228 -3.93 -3.08 8.61
N GLY A 229 -4.21 -3.66 9.79
CA GLY A 229 -4.87 -4.94 9.94
C GLY A 229 -6.26 -4.98 9.28
N ILE A 230 -6.58 -6.09 8.65
CA ILE A 230 -7.93 -6.42 8.16
C ILE A 230 -8.22 -7.85 8.56
N ASN A 231 -8.87 -8.02 9.68
CA ASN A 231 -9.16 -9.33 10.25
C ASN A 231 -10.66 -9.60 10.20
N LYS A 232 -11.06 -10.71 9.60
CA LYS A 232 -12.45 -11.14 9.58
C LYS A 232 -12.75 -11.94 10.85
N THR A 233 -13.70 -11.47 11.63
CA THR A 233 -14.22 -12.14 12.85
C THR A 233 -15.70 -12.48 12.67
N GLU A 234 -16.29 -13.18 13.63
CA GLU A 234 -17.72 -13.44 13.67
C GLU A 234 -18.55 -12.16 13.77
N ASN A 235 -18.00 -11.13 14.40
CA ASN A 235 -18.66 -9.84 14.61
C ASN A 235 -18.36 -8.80 13.50
N GLY A 236 -17.66 -9.20 12.42
CA GLY A 236 -17.33 -8.31 11.33
C GLY A 236 -15.83 -8.16 11.07
N ILE A 237 -15.42 -7.02 10.55
CA ILE A 237 -14.01 -6.73 10.23
C ILE A 237 -13.43 -5.85 11.32
N VAL A 238 -12.31 -6.28 11.91
CA VAL A 238 -11.53 -5.53 12.90
C VAL A 238 -10.09 -5.38 12.45
N GLY A 239 -9.37 -4.44 13.06
CA GLY A 239 -7.94 -4.22 12.83
C GLY A 239 -7.04 -5.09 13.72
N ASP A 240 -5.75 -4.77 13.69
CA ASP A 240 -4.75 -5.32 14.61
C ASP A 240 -4.75 -4.57 15.95
N VAL A 241 -5.45 -3.44 16.02
CA VAL A 241 -5.54 -2.55 17.18
C VAL A 241 -6.95 -2.61 17.78
N ASN A 242 -7.05 -2.74 19.10
CA ASN A 242 -8.32 -2.59 19.80
C ASN A 242 -8.74 -1.11 19.76
N PHE A 243 -9.66 -0.81 18.83
CA PHE A 243 -10.06 0.56 18.53
C PHE A 243 -10.68 1.26 19.78
N GLU A 244 -11.51 0.56 20.52
CA GLU A 244 -12.22 1.15 21.66
C GLU A 244 -11.26 1.56 22.78
N GLU A 245 -10.31 0.70 23.12
CA GLU A 245 -9.34 0.99 24.18
C GLU A 245 -8.34 2.07 23.73
N VAL A 246 -7.74 1.90 22.54
CA VAL A 246 -6.69 2.79 22.04
C VAL A 246 -7.23 4.19 21.73
N SER A 247 -8.50 4.32 21.33
CA SER A 247 -9.14 5.62 21.11
C SER A 247 -9.18 6.52 22.34
N LYS A 248 -9.09 5.95 23.54
CA LYS A 248 -9.10 6.69 24.83
C LYS A 248 -7.71 7.27 25.17
N VAL A 249 -6.64 6.79 24.52
CA VAL A 249 -5.24 7.10 24.86
C VAL A 249 -4.52 7.83 23.73
N ALA A 250 -4.72 7.39 22.49
CA ALA A 250 -4.03 7.91 21.31
C ALA A 250 -4.46 9.36 20.96
N LYS A 251 -3.51 10.15 20.42
CA LYS A 251 -3.78 11.45 19.76
C LYS A 251 -4.64 11.25 18.51
N ALA A 252 -4.28 10.26 17.70
CA ALA A 252 -4.96 9.96 16.43
C ALA A 252 -4.91 8.47 16.12
N LEU A 253 -5.95 7.93 15.49
CA LEU A 253 -6.10 6.50 15.20
C LEU A 253 -6.86 6.30 13.89
N THR A 254 -6.41 5.37 13.04
CA THR A 254 -7.16 4.94 11.86
C THR A 254 -8.26 3.95 12.23
N PRO A 255 -9.47 4.05 11.67
CA PRO A 255 -10.52 3.04 11.84
C PRO A 255 -10.27 1.85 10.92
N VAL A 256 -10.77 0.68 11.32
CA VAL A 256 -10.85 -0.50 10.44
C VAL A 256 -12.31 -1.03 10.48
N PRO A 257 -13.01 -1.04 9.33
CA PRO A 257 -12.60 -0.57 8.01
C PRO A 257 -12.65 0.96 7.84
N GLY A 258 -11.98 1.48 6.79
CA GLY A 258 -12.11 2.88 6.39
C GLY A 258 -10.87 3.74 6.62
N GLY A 259 -9.83 3.18 7.24
CA GLY A 259 -8.51 3.82 7.41
C GLY A 259 -7.60 3.56 6.20
N VAL A 260 -6.63 2.66 6.35
CA VAL A 260 -5.56 2.42 5.36
C VAL A 260 -6.06 1.84 4.03
N GLY A 261 -7.04 0.92 4.06
CA GLY A 261 -7.49 0.21 2.85
C GLY A 261 -7.87 1.11 1.67
N PRO A 262 -8.69 2.16 1.82
CA PRO A 262 -9.01 3.10 0.76
C PRO A 262 -7.77 3.81 0.17
N MET A 263 -6.79 4.13 1.01
CA MET A 263 -5.55 4.79 0.58
C MET A 263 -4.67 3.89 -0.29
N THR A 264 -4.66 2.58 -0.06
CA THR A 264 -3.93 1.61 -0.88
C THR A 264 -4.31 1.73 -2.36
N ILE A 265 -5.61 1.89 -2.65
CA ILE A 265 -6.09 2.07 -4.04
C ILE A 265 -5.66 3.42 -4.60
N ALA A 266 -5.79 4.50 -3.86
CA ALA A 266 -5.38 5.83 -4.31
C ALA A 266 -3.86 5.88 -4.60
N CYS A 267 -3.04 5.23 -3.75
CA CYS A 267 -1.60 5.15 -3.93
C CYS A 267 -1.19 4.28 -5.14
N LEU A 268 -1.96 3.23 -5.46
CA LEU A 268 -1.77 2.47 -6.70
C LEU A 268 -1.94 3.36 -7.94
N LEU A 269 -2.98 4.20 -7.96
CA LEU A 269 -3.21 5.13 -9.06
C LEU A 269 -2.10 6.19 -9.14
N LYS A 270 -1.64 6.70 -7.98
CA LYS A 270 -0.50 7.60 -7.93
C LYS A 270 0.77 6.94 -8.50
N ASN A 271 1.12 5.72 -8.06
CA ASN A 271 2.27 5.00 -8.61
C ASN A 271 2.15 4.81 -10.14
N THR A 272 0.95 4.52 -10.65
CA THR A 272 0.72 4.39 -12.10
C THR A 272 1.01 5.70 -12.85
N ILE A 273 0.57 6.83 -12.29
CA ILE A 273 0.83 8.16 -12.86
C ILE A 273 2.33 8.49 -12.80
N GLU A 274 3.00 8.19 -11.69
CA GLU A 274 4.44 8.40 -11.56
C GLU A 274 5.25 7.52 -12.52
N CYS A 275 4.84 6.26 -12.75
CA CYS A 275 5.45 5.39 -13.77
C CYS A 275 5.28 6.01 -15.17
N PHE A 276 4.09 6.51 -15.50
CA PHE A 276 3.83 7.19 -16.76
C PHE A 276 4.72 8.45 -16.92
N LYS A 277 4.80 9.30 -15.90
CA LYS A 277 5.64 10.51 -15.95
C LYS A 277 7.11 10.17 -16.19
N ARG A 278 7.62 9.13 -15.52
CA ARG A 278 9.00 8.66 -15.74
C ARG A 278 9.22 8.15 -17.18
N SER A 279 8.23 7.52 -17.80
CA SER A 279 8.33 7.06 -19.20
C SER A 279 8.31 8.19 -20.24
N LEU A 280 7.92 9.40 -19.86
CA LEU A 280 7.96 10.58 -20.75
C LEU A 280 9.35 11.27 -20.77
N ILE A 281 10.22 10.93 -19.83
CA ILE A 281 11.55 11.57 -19.68
C ILE A 281 12.64 10.68 -20.32
N ASN A 282 12.38 9.37 -20.42
CA ASN A 282 13.27 8.41 -21.05
C ASN A 282 12.87 8.20 -22.52
#